data_6fba2d76d86a5ac220935ed3eecec6a0
#
_entry.id   6fba2d76d86a5ac220935ed3eecec6a0
#
_cell.length_a   1.000
_cell.length_b   1.000
_cell.length_c   1.000
_cell.angle_alpha   90.00
_cell.angle_beta   90.00
_cell.angle_gamma   90.00
#
_symmetry.space_group_name_H-M   'P 1'
#
loop_
_entity.id
_entity.type
_entity.pdbx_description
1 polymer ?
#
loop_
_entity_poly.entity_id
_entity_poly.type
_entity_poly.pdbx_seq_one_letter_code
_entity_poly.pdbx_strand_id
1 'polypeptide(L)'
;MLKKLLHISALLIATSAFSQQTAPTHFDGKSWWDYVKVLADDNMEGRETGSAGLRRAETYIVDQLKQAGLQPAGTDGYYQTAKFTSRAIVEKDSSLALVRNGKLEPLTLGEDAFFSTRVDLAPEVEAPLVFVGYGLSIPEKNYDDLAGLDLHGKVAVILNGSPADVPGPLASHYQSTAERWKTLHKAGAIGMIGIANPASMDIPWSRMSLARTRPSMSLADPEFNDTEGEKLALYFNPASAGKLFEGSGHSFEELINIAKGRKQLPRFPLTASIKAKVKLEKKDLESANVIARLPGNDATLKNEYVVLSAHIDHLGIGEPINGDRIYNGAMDNASGSALLLDIASSLKKSPEKLNRSILFLFVTGEEKGLLGSKYFAAHPTVDPKSMVADINVDMFLPIVPLKLLTVFGLAESDLGDMAQEVAQAHGVSVQADPEPQRNIFIRSDQYNFIRHGIPALAMGVGATPGSPEQKIFKEWLTQRYHAPSDDLNQPVDLPAAALYEEVVRGLMISVAQDPHRPQWKQDSFFRRYSQAAGE
;
A
#
# COMPACT_ATOMS: atom_id res chain seq x y z
N MET A 1 -12.44 -73.74 53.00
CA MET A 1 -12.39 -73.65 51.54
C MET A 1 -13.19 -72.48 51.07
N LEU A 2 -12.55 -71.35 50.82
CA LEU A 2 -13.21 -70.08 50.45
C LEU A 2 -12.83 -69.75 49.01
N LYS A 3 -13.78 -69.79 48.07
CA LYS A 3 -13.60 -69.37 46.67
C LYS A 3 -13.74 -67.84 46.61
N LYS A 4 -12.66 -67.14 46.22
CA LYS A 4 -12.69 -65.70 45.90
C LYS A 4 -13.19 -65.54 44.46
N LEU A 5 -14.31 -64.82 44.26
CA LEU A 5 -14.73 -64.32 42.98
C LEU A 5 -13.98 -63.00 42.69
N LEU A 6 -13.27 -62.93 41.58
CA LEU A 6 -12.73 -61.67 41.03
C LEU A 6 -13.81 -61.06 40.11
N HIS A 7 -14.26 -59.85 40.42
CA HIS A 7 -15.06 -59.05 39.49
C HIS A 7 -14.10 -58.15 38.69
N ILE A 8 -14.02 -58.39 37.37
CA ILE A 8 -13.35 -57.50 36.42
C ILE A 8 -14.39 -56.53 35.90
N SER A 9 -14.31 -55.24 36.34
CA SER A 9 -15.09 -54.16 35.79
C SER A 9 -14.38 -53.64 34.53
N ALA A 10 -14.94 -53.88 33.38
CA ALA A 10 -14.48 -53.30 32.11
C ALA A 10 -14.99 -51.86 32.03
N LEU A 11 -14.07 -50.89 32.10
CA LEU A 11 -14.35 -49.46 31.90
C LEU A 11 -14.38 -49.20 30.37
N LEU A 12 -15.57 -49.01 29.79
CA LEU A 12 -15.72 -48.54 28.42
C LEU A 12 -15.42 -47.03 28.39
N ILE A 13 -14.26 -46.67 27.85
CA ILE A 13 -13.93 -45.29 27.50
C ILE A 13 -14.60 -45.01 26.13
N ALA A 14 -15.72 -44.31 26.16
CA ALA A 14 -16.33 -43.73 24.95
C ALA A 14 -15.49 -42.53 24.50
N THR A 15 -14.64 -42.72 23.50
CA THR A 15 -14.01 -41.63 22.79
C THR A 15 -15.06 -40.96 21.88
N SER A 16 -15.64 -39.87 22.33
CA SER A 16 -16.42 -38.96 21.48
C SER A 16 -15.46 -38.32 20.49
N ALA A 17 -15.43 -38.85 19.27
CA ALA A 17 -14.83 -38.16 18.13
C ALA A 17 -15.72 -36.91 17.87
N PHE A 18 -15.24 -35.74 18.32
CA PHE A 18 -15.75 -34.48 17.77
C PHE A 18 -15.41 -34.47 16.28
N SER A 19 -16.36 -34.77 15.43
CA SER A 19 -16.28 -34.43 14.03
C SER A 19 -16.25 -32.90 13.98
N GLN A 20 -15.11 -32.30 13.69
CA GLN A 20 -15.06 -30.92 13.23
C GLN A 20 -15.91 -30.85 11.97
N GLN A 21 -17.11 -30.35 12.12
CA GLN A 21 -17.98 -30.02 11.01
C GLN A 21 -17.28 -28.83 10.34
N THR A 22 -16.55 -29.08 9.25
CA THR A 22 -16.02 -28.00 8.42
C THR A 22 -17.20 -27.12 8.02
N ALA A 23 -17.17 -25.85 8.40
CA ALA A 23 -18.16 -24.88 7.95
C ALA A 23 -18.26 -24.93 6.41
N PRO A 24 -19.45 -24.75 5.83
CA PRO A 24 -19.59 -24.74 4.38
C PRO A 24 -18.65 -23.66 3.81
N THR A 25 -17.77 -24.02 2.92
CA THR A 25 -16.87 -23.10 2.23
C THR A 25 -17.68 -22.38 1.15
N HIS A 26 -17.68 -21.02 1.17
CA HIS A 26 -18.36 -20.19 0.16
C HIS A 26 -17.53 -20.09 -1.12
N PHE A 27 -16.22 -20.35 -1.02
CA PHE A 27 -15.24 -20.14 -2.08
C PHE A 27 -14.44 -21.42 -2.36
N ASP A 28 -14.00 -21.59 -3.61
CA ASP A 28 -13.10 -22.64 -4.05
C ASP A 28 -11.82 -22.09 -4.72
N GLY A 29 -11.67 -20.75 -4.75
CA GLY A 29 -10.59 -20.02 -5.38
C GLY A 29 -10.63 -20.00 -6.91
N LYS A 30 -11.51 -20.78 -7.54
CA LYS A 30 -11.59 -20.84 -9.02
C LYS A 30 -12.33 -19.65 -9.59
N SER A 31 -13.47 -19.28 -8.99
CA SER A 31 -14.24 -18.10 -9.40
C SER A 31 -13.42 -16.83 -9.25
N TRP A 32 -12.68 -16.69 -8.15
CA TRP A 32 -11.73 -15.61 -7.95
C TRP A 32 -10.68 -15.55 -9.06
N TRP A 33 -10.04 -16.69 -9.36
CA TRP A 33 -9.01 -16.75 -10.40
C TRP A 33 -9.57 -16.47 -11.79
N ASP A 34 -10.83 -16.83 -12.06
CA ASP A 34 -11.49 -16.51 -13.33
C ASP A 34 -11.72 -15.00 -13.47
N TYR A 35 -12.03 -14.26 -12.39
CA TYR A 35 -12.04 -12.79 -12.41
C TYR A 35 -10.63 -12.21 -12.63
N VAL A 36 -9.61 -12.75 -11.98
CA VAL A 36 -8.21 -12.33 -12.20
C VAL A 36 -7.82 -12.52 -13.66
N LYS A 37 -8.15 -13.65 -14.29
CA LYS A 37 -7.85 -13.90 -15.71
C LYS A 37 -8.43 -12.84 -16.63
N VAL A 38 -9.60 -12.31 -16.33
CA VAL A 38 -10.19 -11.24 -17.14
C VAL A 38 -9.50 -9.91 -16.89
N LEU A 39 -9.29 -9.55 -15.61
CA LEU A 39 -8.72 -8.26 -15.24
C LEU A 39 -7.23 -8.14 -15.60
N ALA A 40 -6.50 -9.25 -15.60
CA ALA A 40 -5.08 -9.29 -15.96
C ALA A 40 -4.81 -9.79 -17.41
N ASP A 41 -5.84 -9.88 -18.23
CA ASP A 41 -5.69 -10.21 -19.66
C ASP A 41 -4.98 -9.08 -20.42
N ASP A 42 -4.22 -9.42 -21.45
CA ASP A 42 -3.49 -8.46 -22.31
C ASP A 42 -4.40 -7.40 -22.91
N ASN A 43 -5.67 -7.72 -23.17
CA ASN A 43 -6.67 -6.75 -23.65
C ASN A 43 -6.92 -5.60 -22.65
N MET A 44 -6.59 -5.78 -21.38
CA MET A 44 -6.67 -4.72 -20.37
C MET A 44 -5.47 -3.79 -20.41
N GLU A 45 -4.44 -4.09 -21.23
CA GLU A 45 -3.27 -3.24 -21.47
C GLU A 45 -2.59 -2.78 -20.16
N GLY A 46 -2.61 -3.65 -19.11
CA GLY A 46 -2.04 -3.35 -17.81
C GLY A 46 -2.72 -2.21 -17.06
N ARG A 47 -3.92 -1.83 -17.41
CA ARG A 47 -4.86 -0.95 -16.66
C ARG A 47 -4.26 0.37 -16.14
N GLU A 48 -3.37 1.03 -16.93
CA GLU A 48 -2.82 2.32 -16.46
C GLU A 48 -3.93 3.34 -16.18
N THR A 49 -3.78 4.10 -15.11
CA THR A 49 -4.71 5.16 -14.68
C THR A 49 -5.13 6.05 -15.84
N GLY A 50 -6.45 6.15 -16.11
CA GLY A 50 -7.02 6.96 -17.20
C GLY A 50 -6.84 6.37 -18.60
N SER A 51 -6.28 5.17 -18.77
CA SER A 51 -6.12 4.51 -20.07
C SER A 51 -7.41 3.87 -20.58
N ALA A 52 -7.39 3.47 -21.86
CA ALA A 52 -8.47 2.69 -22.43
C ALA A 52 -8.57 1.29 -21.79
N GLY A 53 -7.43 0.70 -21.41
CA GLY A 53 -7.37 -0.58 -20.72
C GLY A 53 -8.08 -0.53 -19.36
N LEU A 54 -7.81 0.51 -18.57
CA LEU A 54 -8.51 0.70 -17.29
C LEU A 54 -10.02 0.87 -17.48
N ARG A 55 -10.46 1.67 -18.47
CA ARG A 55 -11.90 1.85 -18.74
C ARG A 55 -12.60 0.53 -19.12
N ARG A 56 -11.91 -0.40 -19.78
CA ARG A 56 -12.44 -1.75 -20.03
C ARG A 56 -12.60 -2.54 -18.73
N ALA A 57 -11.61 -2.46 -17.84
CA ALA A 57 -11.67 -3.11 -16.53
C ALA A 57 -12.79 -2.51 -15.65
N GLU A 58 -12.92 -1.18 -15.59
CA GLU A 58 -14.01 -0.49 -14.91
C GLU A 58 -15.40 -0.96 -15.42
N THR A 59 -15.57 -1.03 -16.75
CA THR A 59 -16.81 -1.50 -17.37
C THR A 59 -17.12 -2.94 -16.98
N TYR A 60 -16.11 -3.82 -17.04
CA TYR A 60 -16.26 -5.21 -16.61
C TYR A 60 -16.68 -5.32 -15.13
N ILE A 61 -16.01 -4.59 -14.23
CA ILE A 61 -16.34 -4.56 -12.81
C ILE A 61 -17.79 -4.12 -12.59
N VAL A 62 -18.21 -3.01 -13.21
CA VAL A 62 -19.59 -2.51 -13.11
C VAL A 62 -20.61 -3.56 -13.56
N ASP A 63 -20.33 -4.29 -14.65
CA ASP A 63 -21.23 -5.33 -15.13
C ASP A 63 -21.31 -6.52 -14.16
N GLN A 64 -20.20 -6.91 -13.52
CA GLN A 64 -20.22 -7.95 -12.48
C GLN A 64 -21.00 -7.49 -11.23
N LEU A 65 -20.81 -6.24 -10.80
CA LEU A 65 -21.55 -5.66 -9.66
C LEU A 65 -23.07 -5.61 -9.92
N LYS A 66 -23.49 -5.24 -11.13
CA LYS A 66 -24.90 -5.31 -11.55
C LYS A 66 -25.42 -6.74 -11.51
N GLN A 67 -24.64 -7.69 -12.04
CA GLN A 67 -25.01 -9.11 -12.01
C GLN A 67 -25.13 -9.63 -10.57
N ALA A 68 -24.26 -9.18 -9.66
CA ALA A 68 -24.37 -9.48 -8.23
C ALA A 68 -25.56 -8.78 -7.55
N GLY A 69 -26.24 -7.84 -8.22
CA GLY A 69 -27.40 -7.13 -7.70
C GLY A 69 -27.07 -5.96 -6.77
N LEU A 70 -25.84 -5.47 -6.80
CA LEU A 70 -25.44 -4.31 -6.01
C LEU A 70 -25.98 -3.01 -6.64
N GLN A 71 -26.28 -2.03 -5.78
CA GLN A 71 -26.75 -0.73 -6.19
C GLN A 71 -25.61 0.22 -6.50
N PRO A 72 -25.78 1.15 -7.47
CA PRO A 72 -24.79 2.19 -7.72
C PRO A 72 -24.61 3.09 -6.49
N ALA A 73 -23.37 3.53 -6.24
CA ALA A 73 -23.02 4.39 -5.13
C ALA A 73 -21.97 5.45 -5.49
N GLY A 74 -21.67 5.65 -6.78
CA GLY A 74 -20.84 6.74 -7.27
C GLY A 74 -21.59 8.07 -7.38
N THR A 75 -20.91 9.10 -7.82
CA THR A 75 -21.52 10.41 -8.11
C THR A 75 -22.29 10.41 -9.44
N ASP A 76 -21.89 9.54 -10.37
CA ASP A 76 -22.58 9.26 -11.62
C ASP A 76 -22.74 7.74 -11.78
N GLY A 77 -23.87 7.22 -11.30
CA GLY A 77 -24.14 5.79 -11.27
C GLY A 77 -23.12 5.04 -10.39
N TYR A 78 -22.30 4.21 -11.00
CA TYR A 78 -21.23 3.49 -10.30
C TYR A 78 -19.92 4.27 -10.24
N TYR A 79 -19.78 5.38 -10.96
CA TYR A 79 -18.52 6.08 -11.13
C TYR A 79 -18.39 7.30 -10.23
N GLN A 80 -17.19 7.53 -9.72
CA GLN A 80 -16.76 8.77 -9.12
C GLN A 80 -15.52 9.24 -9.87
N THR A 81 -15.70 10.15 -10.84
CA THR A 81 -14.63 10.65 -11.69
C THR A 81 -13.82 11.70 -10.98
N ALA A 82 -12.49 11.56 -11.02
CA ALA A 82 -11.53 12.54 -10.55
C ALA A 82 -10.68 13.07 -11.73
N LYS A 83 -10.20 14.29 -11.60
CA LYS A 83 -9.30 14.95 -12.57
C LYS A 83 -7.87 14.83 -12.10
N PHE A 84 -6.98 14.52 -13.02
CA PHE A 84 -5.56 14.33 -12.77
C PHE A 84 -4.72 15.19 -13.70
N THR A 85 -3.57 15.65 -13.22
CA THR A 85 -2.49 16.18 -14.03
C THR A 85 -1.36 15.16 -14.08
N SER A 86 -1.10 14.64 -15.27
CA SER A 86 0.00 13.72 -15.58
C SER A 86 1.27 14.51 -15.91
N ARG A 87 2.43 14.00 -15.47
CA ARG A 87 3.76 14.59 -15.72
C ARG A 87 4.71 13.51 -16.17
N ALA A 88 5.30 13.69 -17.34
CA ALA A 88 6.36 12.83 -17.88
C ALA A 88 7.64 13.65 -18.08
N ILE A 89 8.78 13.03 -17.77
CA ILE A 89 10.08 13.67 -18.02
C ILE A 89 10.51 13.50 -19.47
N VAL A 90 11.05 14.56 -20.07
CA VAL A 90 11.73 14.52 -21.37
C VAL A 90 13.23 14.34 -21.12
N GLU A 91 13.69 13.08 -20.97
CA GLU A 91 15.06 12.78 -20.51
C GLU A 91 16.13 13.41 -21.40
N LYS A 92 15.96 13.41 -22.74
CA LYS A 92 16.93 14.00 -23.68
C LYS A 92 17.15 15.51 -23.47
N ASP A 93 16.18 16.21 -22.87
CA ASP A 93 16.23 17.65 -22.62
C ASP A 93 16.45 17.94 -21.12
N SER A 94 16.69 16.92 -20.32
CA SER A 94 16.89 16.97 -18.87
C SER A 94 18.32 16.54 -18.52
N SER A 95 18.88 17.08 -17.46
CA SER A 95 20.23 16.72 -17.00
C SER A 95 20.37 16.85 -15.49
N LEU A 96 21.30 16.08 -14.95
CA LEU A 96 21.61 16.05 -13.53
C LEU A 96 23.11 15.97 -13.34
N ALA A 97 23.67 16.76 -12.41
CA ALA A 97 25.09 16.74 -12.07
C ALA A 97 25.31 17.14 -10.61
N LEU A 98 26.40 16.67 -10.04
CA LEU A 98 26.98 17.26 -8.84
C LEU A 98 27.91 18.40 -9.23
N VAL A 99 28.02 19.40 -8.39
CA VAL A 99 28.98 20.52 -8.53
C VAL A 99 29.87 20.50 -7.31
N ARG A 100 31.18 20.26 -7.50
CA ARG A 100 32.16 20.21 -6.42
C ARG A 100 33.37 21.04 -6.81
N ASN A 101 33.75 22.01 -5.98
CA ASN A 101 34.83 22.94 -6.25
C ASN A 101 34.75 23.62 -7.65
N GLY A 102 33.51 23.97 -8.06
CA GLY A 102 33.23 24.57 -9.37
C GLY A 102 33.30 23.60 -10.56
N LYS A 103 33.60 22.32 -10.34
CA LYS A 103 33.63 21.28 -11.38
C LYS A 103 32.27 20.55 -11.44
N LEU A 104 31.75 20.39 -12.65
CA LEU A 104 30.57 19.57 -12.93
C LEU A 104 30.96 18.08 -12.99
N GLU A 105 30.21 17.26 -12.26
CA GLU A 105 30.30 15.81 -12.23
C GLU A 105 28.95 15.25 -12.70
N PRO A 106 28.80 14.89 -13.98
CA PRO A 106 27.53 14.43 -14.51
C PRO A 106 27.03 13.16 -13.82
N LEU A 107 25.71 13.07 -13.65
CA LEU A 107 24.99 11.88 -13.17
C LEU A 107 24.13 11.32 -14.30
N THR A 108 24.15 10.00 -14.47
CA THR A 108 23.38 9.31 -15.49
C THR A 108 21.97 9.01 -14.96
N LEU A 109 20.94 9.55 -15.66
CA LEU A 109 19.55 9.27 -15.33
C LEU A 109 19.23 7.77 -15.51
N GLY A 110 18.55 7.21 -14.52
CA GLY A 110 18.23 5.78 -14.45
C GLY A 110 19.33 4.90 -13.88
N GLU A 111 20.59 5.27 -14.02
CA GLU A 111 21.73 4.55 -13.47
C GLU A 111 22.11 5.09 -12.08
N ASP A 112 22.43 6.38 -11.98
CA ASP A 112 22.80 7.02 -10.71
C ASP A 112 21.61 7.51 -9.90
N ALA A 113 20.62 8.11 -10.58
CA ALA A 113 19.44 8.70 -9.98
C ALA A 113 18.31 8.85 -11.01
N PHE A 114 17.10 9.14 -10.53
CA PHE A 114 16.01 9.59 -11.39
C PHE A 114 15.13 10.61 -10.67
N PHE A 115 14.44 11.45 -11.44
CA PHE A 115 13.52 12.45 -10.94
C PHE A 115 12.18 11.81 -10.53
N SER A 116 11.64 12.24 -9.40
CA SER A 116 10.25 11.96 -9.05
C SER A 116 9.34 13.02 -9.64
N THR A 117 8.58 12.67 -10.66
CA THR A 117 7.62 13.57 -11.32
C THR A 117 6.27 13.64 -10.59
N ARG A 118 6.15 13.02 -9.40
CA ARG A 118 5.03 13.25 -8.46
C ARG A 118 5.00 14.69 -7.94
N VAL A 119 6.14 15.36 -7.99
CA VAL A 119 6.36 16.76 -7.60
C VAL A 119 6.33 17.65 -8.84
N ASP A 120 5.87 18.88 -8.71
CA ASP A 120 5.96 19.87 -9.78
C ASP A 120 7.36 20.49 -9.82
N LEU A 121 8.29 19.77 -10.47
CA LEU A 121 9.70 20.09 -10.51
C LEU A 121 9.97 21.45 -11.15
N ALA A 122 10.87 22.25 -10.55
CA ALA A 122 11.34 23.47 -11.18
C ALA A 122 12.19 23.17 -12.43
N PRO A 123 12.13 24.01 -13.49
CA PRO A 123 12.89 23.80 -14.71
C PRO A 123 14.40 23.74 -14.50
N GLU A 124 14.92 24.49 -13.52
CA GLU A 124 16.33 24.51 -13.13
C GLU A 124 16.46 24.66 -11.62
N VAL A 125 17.38 23.88 -11.04
CA VAL A 125 17.74 23.96 -9.61
C VAL A 125 19.26 23.83 -9.51
N GLU A 126 19.89 24.75 -8.76
CA GLU A 126 21.26 24.60 -8.29
C GLU A 126 21.28 24.94 -6.80
N ALA A 127 21.65 23.97 -5.95
CA ALA A 127 21.55 24.13 -4.50
C ALA A 127 22.56 23.24 -3.75
N PRO A 128 23.05 23.72 -2.58
CA PRO A 128 23.88 22.91 -1.67
C PRO A 128 23.10 21.72 -1.13
N LEU A 129 23.81 20.63 -0.81
CA LEU A 129 23.27 19.40 -0.26
C LEU A 129 23.57 19.29 1.24
N VAL A 130 22.61 18.79 2.01
CA VAL A 130 22.79 18.47 3.43
C VAL A 130 22.25 17.06 3.68
N PHE A 131 23.08 16.19 4.22
CA PHE A 131 22.61 14.89 4.70
C PHE A 131 21.94 15.06 6.05
N VAL A 132 20.68 14.66 6.14
CA VAL A 132 19.81 14.85 7.30
C VAL A 132 19.38 13.52 7.92
N GLY A 133 20.19 12.48 7.80
CA GLY A 133 19.87 11.17 8.36
C GLY A 133 18.69 10.50 7.68
N TYR A 134 17.67 10.10 8.45
CA TYR A 134 16.40 9.60 7.92
C TYR A 134 15.43 10.72 7.50
N GLY A 135 15.74 11.96 7.86
CA GLY A 135 14.90 13.13 7.57
C GLY A 135 13.56 13.11 8.31
N LEU A 136 13.54 12.61 9.53
CA LEU A 136 12.33 12.45 10.35
C LEU A 136 12.32 13.43 11.52
N SER A 137 11.13 13.96 11.83
CA SER A 137 10.84 14.65 13.09
C SER A 137 9.59 14.01 13.68
N ILE A 138 9.75 13.32 14.82
CA ILE A 138 8.73 12.48 15.46
C ILE A 138 8.55 12.97 16.91
N PRO A 139 7.66 13.96 17.15
CA PRO A 139 7.48 14.57 18.46
C PRO A 139 7.12 13.57 19.57
N GLU A 140 6.35 12.53 19.23
CA GLU A 140 5.94 11.46 20.16
C GLU A 140 7.12 10.65 20.72
N LYS A 141 8.27 10.72 20.08
CA LYS A 141 9.52 10.03 20.47
C LYS A 141 10.65 10.98 20.84
N ASN A 142 10.39 12.28 20.89
CA ASN A 142 11.42 13.31 21.03
C ASN A 142 12.58 13.11 20.04
N TYR A 143 12.25 12.64 18.82
CA TYR A 143 13.21 12.38 17.76
C TYR A 143 13.12 13.47 16.69
N ASP A 144 14.26 14.09 16.36
CA ASP A 144 14.31 15.14 15.36
C ASP A 144 15.66 15.15 14.63
N ASP A 145 15.65 14.69 13.38
CA ASP A 145 16.81 14.74 12.50
C ASP A 145 17.11 16.16 11.98
N LEU A 146 16.19 17.09 12.15
CA LEU A 146 16.34 18.46 11.62
C LEU A 146 16.80 19.46 12.68
N ALA A 147 16.82 19.06 13.96
CA ALA A 147 17.17 19.96 15.07
C ALA A 147 18.56 20.61 14.86
N GLY A 148 18.59 21.95 14.88
CA GLY A 148 19.82 22.72 14.74
C GLY A 148 20.39 22.81 13.32
N LEU A 149 19.68 22.28 12.29
CA LEU A 149 20.07 22.41 10.91
C LEU A 149 19.41 23.62 10.25
N ASP A 150 20.17 24.35 9.47
CA ASP A 150 19.65 25.37 8.53
C ASP A 150 19.53 24.74 7.14
N LEU A 151 18.30 24.57 6.66
CA LEU A 151 18.01 24.03 5.34
C LEU A 151 17.53 25.08 4.33
N HIS A 152 17.57 26.38 4.67
CA HIS A 152 17.11 27.42 3.76
C HIS A 152 17.86 27.40 2.43
N GLY A 153 17.09 27.20 1.35
CA GLY A 153 17.61 27.15 0.00
C GLY A 153 18.46 25.91 -0.34
N LYS A 154 18.45 24.89 0.53
CA LYS A 154 19.22 23.67 0.36
C LYS A 154 18.33 22.48 0.00
N VAL A 155 18.94 21.44 -0.54
CA VAL A 155 18.29 20.14 -0.81
C VAL A 155 18.70 19.14 0.27
N ALA A 156 17.69 18.55 0.92
CA ALA A 156 17.91 17.54 1.94
C ALA A 156 18.22 16.18 1.30
N VAL A 157 19.27 15.53 1.76
CA VAL A 157 19.62 14.15 1.37
C VAL A 157 19.25 13.23 2.53
N ILE A 158 18.42 12.22 2.27
CA ILE A 158 17.94 11.28 3.27
C ILE A 158 18.30 9.84 2.88
N LEU A 159 18.50 8.99 3.88
CA LEU A 159 18.49 7.54 3.72
C LEU A 159 17.14 7.00 4.21
N ASN A 160 16.44 6.24 3.37
CA ASN A 160 15.15 5.65 3.78
C ASN A 160 15.33 4.70 4.96
N GLY A 161 14.46 4.83 5.96
CA GLY A 161 14.50 4.04 7.18
C GLY A 161 14.03 4.82 8.42
N SER A 162 14.14 4.19 9.57
CA SER A 162 13.79 4.78 10.87
C SER A 162 14.57 4.14 12.01
N PRO A 163 14.70 4.81 13.17
CA PRO A 163 15.24 4.22 14.39
C PRO A 163 14.43 3.01 14.88
N ALA A 164 15.07 2.12 15.64
CA ALA A 164 14.47 0.87 16.10
C ALA A 164 13.40 1.06 17.19
N ASP A 165 13.50 2.12 17.97
CA ASP A 165 12.61 2.48 19.09
C ASP A 165 11.32 3.19 18.63
N VAL A 166 11.17 3.47 17.33
CA VAL A 166 9.96 4.02 16.75
C VAL A 166 9.05 2.86 16.30
N PRO A 167 7.81 2.76 16.79
CA PRO A 167 6.85 1.77 16.33
C PRO A 167 6.64 1.84 14.81
N GLY A 168 6.47 0.67 14.17
CA GLY A 168 6.37 0.55 12.71
C GLY A 168 5.33 1.48 12.07
N PRO A 169 4.05 1.48 12.48
CA PRO A 169 3.03 2.35 11.91
C PRO A 169 3.35 3.84 12.07
N LEU A 170 3.90 4.25 13.22
CA LEU A 170 4.33 5.63 13.47
C LEU A 170 5.51 6.02 12.57
N ALA A 171 6.53 5.15 12.47
CA ALA A 171 7.67 5.35 11.59
C ALA A 171 7.22 5.49 10.13
N SER A 172 6.30 4.63 9.70
CA SER A 172 5.74 4.66 8.35
C SER A 172 5.02 5.97 8.06
N HIS A 173 4.18 6.44 8.98
CA HIS A 173 3.48 7.72 8.83
C HIS A 173 4.46 8.87 8.58
N TYR A 174 5.48 9.04 9.42
CA TYR A 174 6.47 10.12 9.27
C TYR A 174 7.42 9.93 8.07
N GLN A 175 7.52 8.72 7.52
CA GLN A 175 8.23 8.44 6.27
C GLN A 175 7.38 8.71 5.01
N SER A 176 6.08 8.95 5.14
CA SER A 176 5.27 9.33 3.98
C SER A 176 5.81 10.60 3.33
N THR A 177 5.70 10.71 2.02
CA THR A 177 6.22 11.86 1.27
C THR A 177 5.64 13.17 1.80
N ALA A 178 4.34 13.20 2.09
CA ALA A 178 3.64 14.37 2.59
C ALA A 178 4.17 14.85 3.94
N GLU A 179 4.25 13.98 4.94
CA GLU A 179 4.70 14.38 6.29
C GLU A 179 6.19 14.72 6.32
N ARG A 180 7.01 13.98 5.56
CA ARG A 180 8.44 14.27 5.45
C ARG A 180 8.68 15.61 4.75
N TRP A 181 8.01 15.85 3.61
CA TRP A 181 8.15 17.14 2.92
C TRP A 181 7.68 18.31 3.78
N LYS A 182 6.52 18.21 4.41
CA LYS A 182 6.01 19.23 5.35
C LYS A 182 7.05 19.63 6.39
N THR A 183 7.77 18.66 6.95
CA THR A 183 8.79 18.91 7.98
C THR A 183 10.05 19.54 7.38
N LEU A 184 10.54 19.01 6.25
CA LEU A 184 11.70 19.55 5.53
C LEU A 184 11.44 20.97 5.00
N HIS A 185 10.26 21.20 4.43
CA HIS A 185 9.86 22.54 3.93
C HIS A 185 9.81 23.57 5.06
N LYS A 186 9.24 23.20 6.20
CA LYS A 186 9.23 24.07 7.39
C LYS A 186 10.65 24.43 7.86
N ALA A 187 11.62 23.55 7.68
CA ALA A 187 13.04 23.80 7.96
C ALA A 187 13.75 24.59 6.86
N GLY A 188 13.05 24.98 5.77
CA GLY A 188 13.55 25.80 4.68
C GLY A 188 14.09 25.04 3.48
N ALA A 189 13.99 23.71 3.43
CA ALA A 189 14.44 22.92 2.28
C ALA A 189 13.64 23.30 1.02
N ILE A 190 14.33 23.25 -0.14
CA ILE A 190 13.71 23.48 -1.45
C ILE A 190 13.56 22.20 -2.27
N GLY A 191 14.02 21.06 -1.76
CA GLY A 191 13.90 19.76 -2.41
C GLY A 191 14.48 18.65 -1.57
N MET A 192 14.30 17.43 -2.05
CA MET A 192 14.71 16.21 -1.36
C MET A 192 15.36 15.20 -2.31
N ILE A 193 16.39 14.52 -1.83
CA ILE A 193 17.01 13.35 -2.48
C ILE A 193 16.87 12.17 -1.55
N GLY A 194 16.08 11.17 -1.94
CA GLY A 194 15.93 9.93 -1.21
C GLY A 194 16.90 8.86 -1.70
N ILE A 195 17.80 8.40 -0.83
CA ILE A 195 18.64 7.24 -1.13
C ILE A 195 17.88 6.00 -0.70
N ALA A 196 17.67 5.06 -1.64
CA ALA A 196 17.05 3.79 -1.33
C ALA A 196 17.91 2.99 -0.33
N ASN A 197 17.27 2.41 0.69
CA ASN A 197 17.98 1.53 1.63
C ASN A 197 17.97 0.10 1.10
N PRO A 198 19.13 -0.51 0.79
CA PRO A 198 19.21 -1.87 0.26
C PRO A 198 18.49 -2.92 1.12
N ALA A 199 18.38 -2.68 2.44
CA ALA A 199 17.74 -3.62 3.35
C ALA A 199 16.19 -3.61 3.26
N SER A 200 15.59 -2.58 2.64
CA SER A 200 14.13 -2.43 2.50
C SER A 200 13.68 -2.30 1.04
N MET A 201 14.55 -2.56 0.08
CA MET A 201 14.17 -2.58 -1.34
C MET A 201 13.47 -3.88 -1.70
N ASP A 202 12.25 -3.80 -2.18
CA ASP A 202 11.45 -4.94 -2.65
C ASP A 202 11.89 -5.42 -4.03
N ILE A 203 12.37 -4.48 -4.87
CA ILE A 203 12.78 -4.71 -6.26
C ILE A 203 14.18 -4.16 -6.53
N PRO A 204 14.92 -4.72 -7.50
CA PRO A 204 16.24 -4.22 -7.84
C PRO A 204 16.16 -2.81 -8.45
N TRP A 205 17.23 -2.02 -8.27
CA TRP A 205 17.31 -0.65 -8.80
C TRP A 205 17.02 -0.56 -10.30
N SER A 206 17.48 -1.53 -11.07
CA SER A 206 17.23 -1.58 -12.52
C SER A 206 15.73 -1.57 -12.88
N ARG A 207 14.88 -2.15 -12.03
CA ARG A 207 13.42 -2.09 -12.20
C ARG A 207 12.84 -0.83 -11.56
N MET A 208 13.26 -0.47 -10.33
CA MET A 208 12.79 0.75 -9.66
C MET A 208 13.01 1.98 -10.56
N SER A 209 14.16 2.09 -11.20
CA SER A 209 14.49 3.23 -12.07
C SER A 209 13.64 3.32 -13.36
N LEU A 210 12.93 2.26 -13.75
CA LEU A 210 11.97 2.31 -14.86
C LEU A 210 10.76 3.22 -14.57
N ALA A 211 10.49 3.53 -13.31
CA ALA A 211 9.47 4.51 -12.95
C ALA A 211 9.67 5.87 -13.65
N ARG A 212 10.91 6.25 -14.00
CA ARG A 212 11.21 7.49 -14.71
C ARG A 212 10.63 7.55 -16.13
N THR A 213 10.40 6.39 -16.75
CA THR A 213 9.89 6.30 -18.13
C THR A 213 8.37 6.33 -18.22
N ARG A 214 7.70 6.33 -17.06
CA ARG A 214 6.25 6.40 -16.94
C ARG A 214 5.80 7.75 -16.40
N PRO A 215 4.63 8.25 -16.81
CA PRO A 215 4.10 9.47 -16.23
C PRO A 215 3.70 9.22 -14.76
N SER A 216 4.09 10.14 -13.88
CA SER A 216 3.46 10.28 -12.57
C SER A 216 2.21 11.13 -12.69
N MET A 217 1.35 11.07 -11.68
CA MET A 217 0.13 11.88 -11.64
C MET A 217 -0.05 12.55 -10.27
N SER A 218 -0.84 13.61 -10.26
CA SER A 218 -1.44 14.19 -9.06
C SER A 218 -2.91 14.48 -9.33
N LEU A 219 -3.74 14.57 -8.29
CA LEU A 219 -5.06 15.17 -8.44
C LEU A 219 -4.90 16.62 -8.92
N ALA A 220 -5.78 17.03 -9.83
CA ALA A 220 -5.68 18.36 -10.45
C ALA A 220 -6.09 19.48 -9.49
N ASP A 221 -6.89 19.18 -8.46
CA ASP A 221 -7.30 20.13 -7.47
C ASP A 221 -6.12 20.47 -6.54
N PRO A 222 -5.77 21.78 -6.39
CA PRO A 222 -4.66 22.22 -5.54
C PRO A 222 -4.78 21.82 -4.06
N GLU A 223 -5.98 21.57 -3.54
CA GLU A 223 -6.16 21.15 -2.14
C GLU A 223 -5.44 19.84 -1.82
N PHE A 224 -5.20 19.00 -2.84
CA PHE A 224 -4.49 17.73 -2.71
C PHE A 224 -2.98 17.82 -2.89
N ASN A 225 -2.42 19.03 -3.02
CA ASN A 225 -0.98 19.20 -3.23
C ASN A 225 -0.19 19.08 -1.92
N ASP A 226 0.25 17.87 -1.62
CA ASP A 226 1.08 17.57 -0.43
C ASP A 226 2.56 17.98 -0.60
N THR A 227 2.97 18.41 -1.80
CA THR A 227 4.37 18.73 -2.14
C THR A 227 4.57 20.19 -2.56
N GLU A 228 3.69 21.07 -2.09
CA GLU A 228 3.79 22.50 -2.38
C GLU A 228 5.18 23.05 -2.03
N GLY A 229 5.76 23.81 -2.96
CA GLY A 229 7.09 24.43 -2.77
C GLY A 229 8.27 23.48 -2.98
N GLU A 230 8.07 22.19 -3.21
CA GLU A 230 9.15 21.25 -3.53
C GLU A 230 9.61 21.43 -4.98
N LYS A 231 10.82 21.95 -5.16
CA LYS A 231 11.39 22.27 -6.48
C LYS A 231 12.19 21.14 -7.09
N LEU A 232 12.64 20.18 -6.28
CA LEU A 232 13.45 19.04 -6.70
C LEU A 232 13.15 17.82 -5.84
N ALA A 233 12.79 16.72 -6.49
CA ALA A 233 12.66 15.41 -5.85
C ALA A 233 13.41 14.35 -6.68
N LEU A 234 14.31 13.60 -6.03
CA LEU A 234 15.13 12.58 -6.66
C LEU A 234 15.12 11.29 -5.84
N TYR A 235 15.16 10.17 -6.56
CA TYR A 235 15.61 8.89 -6.02
C TYR A 235 17.04 8.64 -6.45
N PHE A 236 17.91 8.27 -5.51
CA PHE A 236 19.32 8.03 -5.75
C PHE A 236 19.70 6.56 -5.53
N ASN A 237 20.44 6.00 -6.50
CA ASN A 237 20.88 4.62 -6.45
C ASN A 237 21.86 4.40 -5.28
N PRO A 238 21.59 3.46 -4.37
CA PRO A 238 22.52 3.16 -3.28
C PRO A 238 23.91 2.71 -3.78
N ALA A 239 23.98 2.06 -4.94
CA ALA A 239 25.27 1.67 -5.53
C ALA A 239 26.14 2.88 -5.98
N SER A 240 25.50 4.00 -6.30
CA SER A 240 26.16 5.25 -6.70
C SER A 240 26.25 6.28 -5.57
N ALA A 241 25.64 6.00 -4.41
CA ALA A 241 25.48 6.97 -3.33
C ALA A 241 26.83 7.50 -2.79
N GLY A 242 27.90 6.72 -2.90
CA GLY A 242 29.26 7.18 -2.55
C GLY A 242 29.64 8.51 -3.20
N LYS A 243 29.13 8.80 -4.41
CA LYS A 243 29.36 10.08 -5.13
C LYS A 243 28.86 11.30 -4.33
N LEU A 244 27.76 11.14 -3.56
CA LEU A 244 27.21 12.23 -2.74
C LEU A 244 28.10 12.56 -1.54
N PHE A 245 28.72 11.54 -0.95
CA PHE A 245 29.45 11.63 0.32
C PHE A 245 30.97 11.91 0.15
N GLU A 246 31.47 11.96 -1.08
CA GLU A 246 32.86 12.22 -1.36
C GLU A 246 33.32 13.56 -0.76
N GLY A 247 34.43 13.54 0.01
CA GLY A 247 34.96 14.69 0.70
C GLY A 247 34.22 15.18 1.94
N SER A 248 33.11 14.52 2.34
CA SER A 248 32.30 14.92 3.51
C SER A 248 32.90 14.43 4.86
N GLY A 249 33.87 13.55 4.83
CA GLY A 249 34.41 12.88 6.03
C GLY A 249 33.65 11.62 6.42
N HIS A 250 32.58 11.26 5.71
CA HIS A 250 31.76 10.08 5.93
C HIS A 250 31.63 9.24 4.66
N SER A 251 31.60 7.92 4.79
CA SER A 251 31.31 7.02 3.67
C SER A 251 29.88 6.52 3.68
N PHE A 252 29.32 6.22 2.50
CA PHE A 252 27.99 5.63 2.42
C PHE A 252 27.93 4.25 3.11
N GLU A 253 29.03 3.47 3.04
CA GLU A 253 29.13 2.18 3.72
C GLU A 253 29.01 2.32 5.26
N GLU A 254 29.67 3.32 5.84
CA GLU A 254 29.53 3.65 7.28
C GLU A 254 28.06 3.91 7.62
N LEU A 255 27.38 4.77 6.84
CA LEU A 255 25.98 5.13 7.07
C LEU A 255 25.05 3.92 6.96
N ILE A 256 25.24 3.05 5.97
CA ILE A 256 24.49 1.79 5.84
C ILE A 256 24.72 0.86 7.03
N ASN A 257 25.95 0.78 7.55
CA ASN A 257 26.25 -0.05 8.72
C ASN A 257 25.55 0.47 9.99
N ILE A 258 25.45 1.79 10.16
CA ILE A 258 24.66 2.40 11.23
C ILE A 258 23.17 2.10 11.03
N ALA A 259 22.66 2.25 9.80
CA ALA A 259 21.26 2.02 9.43
C ALA A 259 20.82 0.55 9.59
N LYS A 260 21.71 -0.43 9.36
CA LYS A 260 21.45 -1.85 9.65
C LYS A 260 21.12 -2.07 11.13
N GLY A 261 21.77 -1.33 12.04
CA GLY A 261 21.47 -1.34 13.47
C GLY A 261 20.24 -0.49 13.84
N ARG A 262 19.60 0.14 12.87
CA ARG A 262 18.45 1.06 13.06
C ARG A 262 18.76 2.13 14.13
N LYS A 263 20.01 2.62 14.14
CA LYS A 263 20.47 3.69 15.03
C LYS A 263 20.24 5.04 14.36
N GLN A 264 20.25 6.11 15.16
CA GLN A 264 20.25 7.48 14.64
C GLN A 264 21.47 7.69 13.72
N LEU A 265 21.24 8.31 12.57
CA LEU A 265 22.27 8.65 11.60
C LEU A 265 22.91 10.03 11.92
N PRO A 266 24.18 10.24 11.56
CA PRO A 266 24.78 11.56 11.65
C PRO A 266 24.12 12.53 10.65
N ARG A 267 24.33 13.83 10.86
CA ARG A 267 23.78 14.91 10.03
C ARG A 267 24.89 15.91 9.76
N PHE A 268 25.10 16.23 8.50
CA PHE A 268 26.24 17.07 8.10
C PHE A 268 26.02 17.69 6.70
N PRO A 269 26.64 18.85 6.41
CA PRO A 269 26.66 19.39 5.07
C PRO A 269 27.50 18.50 4.14
N LEU A 270 27.06 18.35 2.90
CA LEU A 270 27.83 17.69 1.86
C LEU A 270 28.72 18.71 1.11
N THR A 271 29.84 18.24 0.54
CA THR A 271 30.77 19.10 -0.20
C THR A 271 30.27 19.46 -1.58
N ALA A 272 29.33 18.69 -2.12
CA ALA A 272 28.70 18.91 -3.41
C ALA A 272 27.42 19.76 -3.31
N SER A 273 27.14 20.51 -4.36
CA SER A 273 25.79 20.99 -4.69
C SER A 273 25.20 20.11 -5.77
N ILE A 274 23.88 20.10 -5.88
CA ILE A 274 23.15 19.48 -7.00
C ILE A 274 22.83 20.53 -8.05
N LYS A 275 23.00 20.19 -9.32
CA LYS A 275 22.55 20.98 -10.46
C LYS A 275 21.65 20.12 -11.32
N ALA A 276 20.41 20.55 -11.46
CA ALA A 276 19.37 19.86 -12.24
C ALA A 276 18.77 20.80 -13.27
N LYS A 277 18.54 20.28 -14.48
CA LYS A 277 17.72 20.89 -15.50
C LYS A 277 16.63 19.87 -15.85
N VAL A 278 15.36 20.31 -15.84
CA VAL A 278 14.23 19.40 -16.00
C VAL A 278 13.27 19.94 -17.07
N LYS A 279 12.93 19.08 -18.01
CA LYS A 279 11.87 19.33 -18.98
C LYS A 279 10.74 18.34 -18.73
N LEU A 280 9.54 18.85 -18.44
CA LEU A 280 8.31 18.05 -18.24
C LEU A 280 7.34 18.23 -19.41
N GLU A 281 6.67 17.16 -19.78
CA GLU A 281 5.41 17.17 -20.50
C GLU A 281 4.28 16.97 -19.52
N LYS A 282 3.26 17.85 -19.56
CA LYS A 282 2.08 17.81 -18.70
C LYS A 282 0.84 17.54 -19.54
N LYS A 283 -0.07 16.71 -19.02
CA LYS A 283 -1.33 16.38 -19.66
C LYS A 283 -2.42 16.21 -18.61
N ASP A 284 -3.57 16.82 -18.82
CA ASP A 284 -4.75 16.59 -17.99
C ASP A 284 -5.52 15.37 -18.50
N LEU A 285 -6.05 14.58 -17.56
CA LEU A 285 -6.86 13.41 -17.85
C LEU A 285 -7.87 13.16 -16.72
N GLU A 286 -8.80 12.25 -16.98
CA GLU A 286 -9.78 11.81 -16.01
C GLU A 286 -9.68 10.29 -15.82
N SER A 287 -9.95 9.84 -14.60
CA SER A 287 -10.09 8.44 -14.24
C SER A 287 -11.11 8.31 -13.12
N ALA A 288 -11.73 7.15 -12.94
CA ALA A 288 -12.84 7.01 -12.01
C ALA A 288 -12.59 5.90 -10.98
N ASN A 289 -13.04 6.14 -9.74
CA ASN A 289 -13.34 5.08 -8.80
C ASN A 289 -14.66 4.42 -9.22
N VAL A 290 -14.77 3.10 -9.04
CA VAL A 290 -16.04 2.37 -9.21
C VAL A 290 -16.58 2.01 -7.84
N ILE A 291 -17.86 2.39 -7.58
CA ILE A 291 -18.46 2.29 -6.24
C ILE A 291 -19.84 1.66 -6.32
N ALA A 292 -20.03 0.61 -5.52
CA ALA A 292 -21.32 -0.04 -5.38
C ALA A 292 -21.66 -0.27 -3.91
N ARG A 293 -22.94 -0.39 -3.59
CA ARG A 293 -23.40 -0.70 -2.24
C ARG A 293 -24.32 -1.90 -2.18
N LEU A 294 -24.19 -2.65 -1.09
CA LEU A 294 -25.17 -3.63 -0.64
C LEU A 294 -25.86 -3.07 0.61
N PRO A 295 -27.16 -2.75 0.56
CA PRO A 295 -27.86 -2.18 1.71
C PRO A 295 -27.96 -3.15 2.89
N GLY A 296 -27.73 -2.64 4.09
CA GLY A 296 -28.02 -3.35 5.34
C GLY A 296 -29.51 -3.45 5.65
N ASN A 297 -29.86 -4.27 6.62
CA ASN A 297 -31.25 -4.60 6.96
C ASN A 297 -31.74 -3.94 8.28
N ASP A 298 -30.83 -3.42 9.11
CA ASP A 298 -31.23 -2.75 10.35
C ASP A 298 -31.82 -1.35 10.08
N ALA A 299 -32.80 -0.94 10.86
CA ALA A 299 -33.49 0.32 10.65
C ALA A 299 -32.57 1.55 10.80
N THR A 300 -31.59 1.47 11.69
CA THR A 300 -30.65 2.54 12.03
C THR A 300 -29.28 2.31 11.39
N LEU A 301 -28.69 1.12 11.62
CA LEU A 301 -27.32 0.80 11.22
C LEU A 301 -27.14 0.65 9.71
N LYS A 302 -28.20 0.44 8.93
CA LYS A 302 -28.13 0.41 7.46
C LYS A 302 -27.57 1.70 6.82
N ASN A 303 -27.56 2.81 7.56
CA ASN A 303 -26.97 4.06 7.10
C ASN A 303 -25.47 4.17 7.41
N GLU A 304 -24.89 3.18 8.08
CA GLU A 304 -23.46 3.04 8.31
C GLU A 304 -22.86 2.05 7.32
N TYR A 305 -21.60 2.26 6.96
CA TYR A 305 -20.93 1.51 5.90
C TYR A 305 -19.64 0.86 6.39
N VAL A 306 -19.51 -0.44 6.13
CA VAL A 306 -18.22 -1.12 6.09
C VAL A 306 -17.72 -1.01 4.66
N VAL A 307 -16.52 -0.45 4.46
CA VAL A 307 -15.89 -0.33 3.15
C VAL A 307 -15.03 -1.55 2.89
N LEU A 308 -15.18 -2.16 1.71
CA LEU A 308 -14.21 -3.08 1.13
C LEU A 308 -13.53 -2.37 -0.03
N SER A 309 -12.24 -2.16 0.04
CA SER A 309 -11.49 -1.44 -0.98
C SER A 309 -10.40 -2.30 -1.66
N ALA A 310 -10.19 -2.03 -2.93
CA ALA A 310 -9.07 -2.56 -3.73
C ALA A 310 -8.80 -1.61 -4.90
N HIS A 311 -7.55 -1.48 -5.35
CA HIS A 311 -7.30 -0.70 -6.55
C HIS A 311 -7.43 -1.54 -7.82
N ILE A 312 -7.81 -0.87 -8.91
CA ILE A 312 -8.04 -1.49 -10.23
C ILE A 312 -6.96 -1.14 -11.23
N ASP A 313 -6.27 -0.03 -11.07
CA ASP A 313 -5.20 0.39 -11.96
C ASP A 313 -3.92 -0.41 -11.72
N HIS A 314 -3.02 -0.38 -12.71
CA HIS A 314 -1.66 -0.86 -12.60
C HIS A 314 -0.76 -0.06 -13.56
N LEU A 315 0.37 -0.60 -13.97
CA LEU A 315 1.44 0.15 -14.60
C LEU A 315 1.32 0.31 -16.14
N GLY A 316 0.35 -0.34 -16.77
CA GLY A 316 0.09 -0.17 -18.19
C GLY A 316 1.13 -0.83 -19.12
N ILE A 317 1.35 -0.20 -20.27
CA ILE A 317 2.38 -0.60 -21.23
C ILE A 317 3.64 0.21 -20.98
N GLY A 318 4.77 -0.45 -20.73
CA GLY A 318 6.02 0.20 -20.35
C GLY A 318 7.25 -0.28 -21.12
N GLU A 319 8.42 -0.02 -20.53
CA GLU A 319 9.67 -0.54 -21.04
C GLU A 319 9.68 -2.08 -21.00
N PRO A 320 10.19 -2.74 -22.05
CA PRO A 320 10.16 -4.20 -22.11
C PRO A 320 11.11 -4.83 -21.09
N ILE A 321 10.62 -5.87 -20.41
CA ILE A 321 11.46 -6.79 -19.61
C ILE A 321 11.35 -8.16 -20.27
N ASN A 322 12.46 -8.74 -20.68
CA ASN A 322 12.52 -10.01 -21.43
C ASN A 322 11.63 -10.03 -22.69
N GLY A 323 11.42 -8.86 -23.34
CA GLY A 323 10.64 -8.72 -24.56
C GLY A 323 9.15 -8.44 -24.34
N ASP A 324 8.63 -8.59 -23.12
CA ASP A 324 7.26 -8.26 -22.77
C ASP A 324 7.15 -6.83 -22.24
N ARG A 325 6.09 -6.11 -22.63
CA ARG A 325 5.83 -4.70 -22.33
C ARG A 325 4.54 -4.48 -21.54
N ILE A 326 3.68 -5.49 -21.44
CA ILE A 326 2.39 -5.35 -20.76
C ILE A 326 2.59 -5.71 -19.30
N TYR A 327 2.39 -4.76 -18.43
CA TYR A 327 2.43 -4.96 -16.97
C TYR A 327 1.02 -5.34 -16.53
N ASN A 328 0.71 -6.65 -16.62
CA ASN A 328 -0.66 -7.14 -16.41
C ASN A 328 -1.16 -6.94 -14.98
N GLY A 329 -0.29 -7.03 -13.97
CA GLY A 329 -0.66 -6.83 -12.57
C GLY A 329 -1.72 -7.83 -12.11
N ALA A 330 -1.42 -9.14 -12.26
CA ALA A 330 -2.35 -10.19 -11.88
C ALA A 330 -2.52 -10.26 -10.35
N MET A 331 -1.40 -10.22 -9.61
CA MET A 331 -1.44 -10.10 -8.16
C MET A 331 -1.57 -8.64 -7.71
N ASP A 332 -0.99 -7.71 -8.45
CA ASP A 332 -1.00 -6.28 -8.18
C ASP A 332 -1.85 -5.50 -9.23
N ASN A 333 -3.15 -5.24 -9.04
CA ASN A 333 -4.01 -5.77 -7.98
C ASN A 333 -5.31 -6.29 -8.60
N ALA A 334 -5.19 -7.00 -9.76
CA ALA A 334 -6.37 -7.72 -10.26
C ALA A 334 -6.88 -8.72 -9.20
N SER A 335 -5.96 -9.27 -8.38
CA SER A 335 -6.28 -10.22 -7.31
C SER A 335 -7.24 -9.64 -6.26
N GLY A 336 -6.97 -8.43 -5.76
CA GLY A 336 -7.83 -7.75 -4.78
C GLY A 336 -9.17 -7.34 -5.39
N SER A 337 -9.15 -6.76 -6.59
CA SER A 337 -10.39 -6.42 -7.32
C SER A 337 -11.25 -7.66 -7.59
N ALA A 338 -10.64 -8.79 -7.99
CA ALA A 338 -11.32 -10.06 -8.19
C ALA A 338 -11.95 -10.60 -6.90
N LEU A 339 -11.26 -10.47 -5.77
CA LEU A 339 -11.76 -10.88 -4.47
C LEU A 339 -13.02 -10.10 -4.07
N LEU A 340 -13.04 -8.79 -4.26
CA LEU A 340 -14.22 -7.98 -4.00
C LEU A 340 -15.41 -8.43 -4.87
N LEU A 341 -15.18 -8.76 -6.15
CA LEU A 341 -16.20 -9.27 -7.06
C LEU A 341 -16.74 -10.65 -6.62
N ASP A 342 -15.85 -11.54 -6.18
CA ASP A 342 -16.27 -12.88 -5.75
C ASP A 342 -17.06 -12.82 -4.43
N ILE A 343 -16.65 -11.99 -3.47
CA ILE A 343 -17.44 -11.70 -2.27
C ILE A 343 -18.82 -11.16 -2.65
N ALA A 344 -18.92 -10.17 -3.55
CA ALA A 344 -20.18 -9.61 -4.02
C ALA A 344 -21.09 -10.70 -4.63
N SER A 345 -20.52 -11.56 -5.47
CA SER A 345 -21.23 -12.71 -6.07
C SER A 345 -21.68 -13.72 -5.02
N SER A 346 -20.85 -14.01 -4.01
CA SER A 346 -21.16 -14.95 -2.92
C SER A 346 -22.36 -14.46 -2.08
N LEU A 347 -22.42 -13.17 -1.77
CA LEU A 347 -23.52 -12.56 -1.02
C LEU A 347 -24.86 -12.63 -1.76
N LYS A 348 -24.84 -12.62 -3.10
CA LYS A 348 -26.05 -12.89 -3.89
C LYS A 348 -26.50 -14.34 -3.78
N LYS A 349 -25.57 -15.30 -3.81
CA LYS A 349 -25.86 -16.75 -3.75
C LYS A 349 -26.28 -17.20 -2.35
N SER A 350 -25.64 -16.63 -1.34
CA SER A 350 -25.87 -16.92 0.08
C SER A 350 -26.05 -15.60 0.84
N PRO A 351 -27.27 -15.01 0.80
CA PRO A 351 -27.55 -13.73 1.43
C PRO A 351 -27.34 -13.78 2.95
N GLU A 352 -26.60 -12.82 3.46
CA GLU A 352 -26.41 -12.62 4.90
C GLU A 352 -27.32 -11.53 5.43
N LYS A 353 -27.71 -11.67 6.70
CA LYS A 353 -28.41 -10.61 7.40
C LYS A 353 -27.40 -9.61 7.93
N LEU A 354 -27.12 -8.57 7.17
CA LEU A 354 -26.19 -7.50 7.54
C LEU A 354 -26.97 -6.37 8.22
N ASN A 355 -26.51 -5.88 9.37
CA ASN A 355 -27.10 -4.71 10.00
C ASN A 355 -26.66 -3.44 9.27
N ARG A 356 -25.35 -3.28 9.04
CA ARG A 356 -24.76 -2.18 8.26
C ARG A 356 -24.74 -2.48 6.77
N SER A 357 -24.70 -1.44 5.98
CA SER A 357 -24.45 -1.52 4.54
C SER A 357 -22.99 -1.82 4.24
N ILE A 358 -22.72 -2.47 3.11
CA ILE A 358 -21.37 -2.66 2.59
C ILE A 358 -21.16 -1.74 1.40
N LEU A 359 -20.02 -1.06 1.37
CA LEU A 359 -19.57 -0.26 0.25
C LEU A 359 -18.39 -0.97 -0.43
N PHE A 360 -18.59 -1.41 -1.66
CA PHE A 360 -17.54 -1.96 -2.50
C PHE A 360 -16.88 -0.81 -3.27
N LEU A 361 -15.61 -0.58 -3.01
CA LEU A 361 -14.86 0.54 -3.56
C LEU A 361 -13.65 0.04 -4.34
N PHE A 362 -13.68 0.23 -5.64
CA PHE A 362 -12.59 -0.05 -6.55
C PHE A 362 -11.93 1.27 -6.92
N VAL A 363 -10.72 1.51 -6.45
CA VAL A 363 -10.07 2.81 -6.62
C VAL A 363 -9.14 2.84 -7.81
N THR A 364 -9.01 4.01 -8.43
CA THR A 364 -8.06 4.31 -9.49
C THR A 364 -6.85 5.07 -8.96
N GLY A 365 -5.73 5.03 -9.65
CA GLY A 365 -4.57 5.87 -9.34
C GLY A 365 -3.85 5.52 -8.05
N GLU A 366 -3.96 4.29 -7.57
CA GLU A 366 -3.17 3.77 -6.45
C GLU A 366 -1.67 3.86 -6.79
N GLU A 367 -1.28 3.33 -7.95
CA GLU A 367 0.08 3.29 -8.50
C GLU A 367 0.69 4.69 -8.73
N LYS A 368 -0.16 5.69 -8.81
CA LYS A 368 0.25 7.10 -8.95
C LYS A 368 0.39 7.80 -7.60
N GLY A 369 0.11 7.11 -6.48
CA GLY A 369 0.28 7.59 -5.11
C GLY A 369 -1.03 7.65 -4.32
N LEU A 370 -1.82 6.57 -4.36
CA LEU A 370 -3.08 6.41 -3.59
C LEU A 370 -4.12 7.50 -3.95
N LEU A 371 -4.15 7.96 -5.21
CA LEU A 371 -4.88 9.19 -5.56
C LEU A 371 -6.40 8.99 -5.56
N GLY A 372 -6.89 7.83 -5.98
CA GLY A 372 -8.32 7.52 -6.00
C GLY A 372 -8.91 7.39 -4.61
N SER A 373 -8.25 6.68 -3.70
CA SER A 373 -8.65 6.60 -2.30
C SER A 373 -8.50 7.94 -1.58
N LYS A 374 -7.46 8.72 -1.90
CA LYS A 374 -7.28 10.08 -1.37
C LYS A 374 -8.44 10.99 -1.76
N TYR A 375 -8.87 10.93 -3.03
CA TYR A 375 -10.00 11.68 -3.52
C TYR A 375 -11.32 11.22 -2.87
N PHE A 376 -11.54 9.89 -2.79
CA PHE A 376 -12.74 9.35 -2.16
C PHE A 376 -12.82 9.68 -0.67
N ALA A 377 -11.73 9.55 0.08
CA ALA A 377 -11.73 9.82 1.52
C ALA A 377 -12.03 11.29 1.84
N ALA A 378 -11.58 12.22 0.99
CA ALA A 378 -11.88 13.65 1.12
C ALA A 378 -13.28 14.02 0.61
N HIS A 379 -13.74 13.37 -0.46
CA HIS A 379 -15.04 13.65 -1.11
C HIS A 379 -15.87 12.37 -1.23
N PRO A 380 -16.22 11.70 -0.11
CA PRO A 380 -16.95 10.44 -0.16
C PRO A 380 -18.34 10.63 -0.76
N THR A 381 -18.83 9.58 -1.43
CA THR A 381 -20.18 9.55 -2.02
C THR A 381 -21.27 9.21 -1.02
N VAL A 382 -20.91 8.96 0.22
CA VAL A 382 -21.76 8.75 1.39
C VAL A 382 -21.42 9.76 2.47
N ASP A 383 -22.21 9.89 3.51
CA ASP A 383 -21.87 10.76 4.65
C ASP A 383 -20.48 10.31 5.23
N PRO A 384 -19.50 11.21 5.32
CA PRO A 384 -18.19 10.88 5.87
C PRO A 384 -18.24 10.18 7.24
N LYS A 385 -19.18 10.60 8.09
CA LYS A 385 -19.36 10.04 9.44
C LYS A 385 -20.04 8.66 9.44
N SER A 386 -20.55 8.21 8.31
CA SER A 386 -21.21 6.91 8.18
C SER A 386 -20.26 5.75 7.91
N MET A 387 -19.03 6.02 7.46
CA MET A 387 -18.02 4.98 7.25
C MET A 387 -17.43 4.55 8.59
N VAL A 388 -17.56 3.27 8.94
CA VAL A 388 -17.18 2.74 10.25
C VAL A 388 -15.87 1.98 10.23
N ALA A 389 -15.52 1.38 9.09
CA ALA A 389 -14.27 0.66 8.87
C ALA A 389 -13.95 0.58 7.38
N ASP A 390 -12.65 0.43 7.06
CA ASP A 390 -12.18 0.02 5.73
C ASP A 390 -11.33 -1.26 5.83
N ILE A 391 -11.64 -2.23 4.99
CA ILE A 391 -10.89 -3.47 4.81
C ILE A 391 -10.31 -3.42 3.41
N ASN A 392 -9.04 -3.07 3.31
CA ASN A 392 -8.35 -2.98 2.02
C ASN A 392 -7.72 -4.30 1.61
N VAL A 393 -7.87 -4.65 0.34
CA VAL A 393 -7.28 -5.86 -0.25
C VAL A 393 -6.33 -5.44 -1.37
N ASP A 394 -5.05 -5.63 -1.08
CA ASP A 394 -3.98 -5.31 -2.02
C ASP A 394 -2.87 -6.36 -1.91
N MET A 395 -2.62 -7.05 -3.03
CA MET A 395 -1.56 -8.05 -3.15
C MET A 395 -1.53 -9.08 -2.01
N PHE A 396 -2.65 -9.75 -1.73
CA PHE A 396 -2.67 -10.73 -0.62
C PHE A 396 -1.83 -12.00 -0.88
N LEU A 397 -1.32 -12.18 -2.10
CA LEU A 397 -0.32 -13.15 -2.55
C LEU A 397 -0.59 -14.60 -2.10
N PRO A 398 -1.64 -15.27 -2.62
CA PRO A 398 -1.91 -16.67 -2.31
C PRO A 398 -1.00 -17.60 -3.13
N ILE A 399 0.31 -17.56 -2.87
CA ILE A 399 1.34 -18.34 -3.57
C ILE A 399 1.94 -19.44 -2.71
N VAL A 400 1.49 -19.52 -1.48
CA VAL A 400 1.77 -20.57 -0.50
C VAL A 400 0.51 -20.87 0.31
N PRO A 401 0.39 -22.03 0.98
CA PRO A 401 -0.75 -22.33 1.84
C PRO A 401 -0.96 -21.27 2.94
N LEU A 402 -2.18 -20.80 3.13
CA LEU A 402 -2.53 -19.82 4.16
C LEU A 402 -2.57 -20.46 5.55
N LYS A 403 -1.47 -20.47 6.26
CA LYS A 403 -1.35 -20.89 7.66
C LYS A 403 -1.21 -19.72 8.61
N LEU A 404 -0.70 -18.60 8.11
CA LEU A 404 -0.38 -17.39 8.84
C LEU A 404 -0.89 -16.19 8.04
N LEU A 405 -1.65 -15.32 8.68
CA LEU A 405 -2.13 -14.06 8.13
C LEU A 405 -1.29 -12.92 8.71
N THR A 406 -0.75 -12.07 7.86
CA THR A 406 -0.16 -10.80 8.28
C THR A 406 -1.23 -9.71 8.22
N VAL A 407 -1.42 -8.98 9.32
CA VAL A 407 -2.39 -7.89 9.41
C VAL A 407 -1.64 -6.57 9.63
N PHE A 408 -1.73 -5.69 8.66
CA PHE A 408 -1.18 -4.34 8.71
C PHE A 408 -2.18 -3.43 9.42
N GLY A 409 -1.85 -2.96 10.61
CA GLY A 409 -2.77 -2.24 11.49
C GLY A 409 -3.36 -3.09 12.62
N LEU A 410 -2.86 -4.32 12.84
CA LEU A 410 -3.36 -5.27 13.86
C LEU A 410 -3.54 -4.66 15.25
N ALA A 411 -2.60 -3.83 15.69
CA ALA A 411 -2.60 -3.27 17.05
C ALA A 411 -3.26 -1.89 17.16
N GLU A 412 -3.78 -1.33 16.05
CA GLU A 412 -4.19 0.07 16.01
C GLU A 412 -5.66 0.29 16.42
N SER A 413 -6.53 -0.68 16.19
CA SER A 413 -7.97 -0.58 16.46
C SER A 413 -8.57 -1.95 16.80
N ASP A 414 -9.84 -1.96 17.24
CA ASP A 414 -10.62 -3.18 17.49
C ASP A 414 -10.80 -4.02 16.23
N LEU A 415 -10.70 -3.39 15.05
CA LEU A 415 -10.79 -4.08 13.77
C LEU A 415 -9.68 -5.16 13.63
N GLY A 416 -8.50 -4.91 14.21
CA GLY A 416 -7.41 -5.90 14.28
C GLY A 416 -7.77 -7.09 15.16
N ASP A 417 -8.43 -6.88 16.30
CA ASP A 417 -8.88 -7.95 17.19
C ASP A 417 -9.95 -8.81 16.49
N MET A 418 -10.91 -8.18 15.80
CA MET A 418 -11.94 -8.88 15.02
C MET A 418 -11.31 -9.70 13.88
N ALA A 419 -10.30 -9.17 13.19
CA ALA A 419 -9.57 -9.91 12.15
C ALA A 419 -8.87 -11.15 12.74
N GLN A 420 -8.29 -11.02 13.92
CA GLN A 420 -7.65 -12.14 14.62
C GLN A 420 -8.67 -13.21 15.00
N GLU A 421 -9.81 -12.85 15.56
CA GLU A 421 -10.88 -13.78 15.94
C GLU A 421 -11.40 -14.56 14.73
N VAL A 422 -11.70 -13.86 13.64
CA VAL A 422 -12.19 -14.48 12.39
C VAL A 422 -11.14 -15.42 11.79
N ALA A 423 -9.87 -15.00 11.68
CA ALA A 423 -8.81 -15.85 11.16
C ALA A 423 -8.64 -17.12 12.00
N GLN A 424 -8.65 -16.99 13.33
CA GLN A 424 -8.54 -18.13 14.25
C GLN A 424 -9.72 -19.09 14.13
N ALA A 425 -10.94 -18.60 13.92
CA ALA A 425 -12.11 -19.43 13.67
C ALA A 425 -11.97 -20.29 12.40
N HIS A 426 -11.18 -19.83 11.43
CA HIS A 426 -10.82 -20.58 10.21
C HIS A 426 -9.51 -21.37 10.32
N GLY A 427 -8.92 -21.48 11.53
CA GLY A 427 -7.67 -22.22 11.76
C GLY A 427 -6.41 -21.50 11.27
N VAL A 428 -6.47 -20.19 11.00
CA VAL A 428 -5.35 -19.38 10.54
C VAL A 428 -4.76 -18.60 11.70
N SER A 429 -3.44 -18.70 11.88
CA SER A 429 -2.70 -17.88 12.85
C SER A 429 -2.54 -16.45 12.33
N VAL A 430 -2.36 -15.48 13.25
CA VAL A 430 -2.22 -14.07 12.89
C VAL A 430 -0.91 -13.50 13.43
N GLN A 431 -0.28 -12.64 12.66
CA GLN A 431 0.87 -11.84 13.09
C GLN A 431 0.71 -10.38 12.65
N ALA A 432 1.36 -9.48 13.38
CA ALA A 432 1.60 -8.12 12.93
C ALA A 432 2.66 -8.09 11.81
N ASP A 433 2.86 -6.94 11.18
CA ASP A 433 3.90 -6.76 10.16
C ASP A 433 5.29 -7.14 10.70
N PRO A 434 5.93 -8.20 10.16
CA PRO A 434 7.26 -8.63 10.60
C PRO A 434 8.40 -7.77 10.00
N GLU A 435 8.11 -6.96 8.99
CA GLU A 435 9.08 -6.12 8.27
C GLU A 435 8.63 -4.65 8.18
N PRO A 436 8.38 -3.97 9.32
CA PRO A 436 7.79 -2.62 9.35
C PRO A 436 8.65 -1.56 8.65
N GLN A 437 9.95 -1.83 8.44
CA GLN A 437 10.86 -0.96 7.69
C GLN A 437 10.51 -0.86 6.19
N ARG A 438 9.66 -1.74 5.67
CA ARG A 438 9.13 -1.67 4.30
C ARG A 438 7.97 -0.69 4.16
N ASN A 439 7.45 -0.18 5.26
CA ASN A 439 6.37 0.81 5.35
C ASN A 439 5.05 0.37 4.65
N ILE A 440 4.74 -0.93 4.59
CA ILE A 440 3.56 -1.45 3.88
C ILE A 440 2.27 -0.84 4.45
N PHE A 441 2.23 -0.56 5.76
CA PHE A 441 1.09 0.04 6.43
C PHE A 441 0.55 1.33 5.76
N ILE A 442 1.41 2.11 5.09
CA ILE A 442 1.03 3.38 4.44
C ILE A 442 1.14 3.32 2.90
N ARG A 443 1.45 2.16 2.33
CA ARG A 443 1.72 2.03 0.89
C ARG A 443 0.52 1.59 0.08
N SER A 444 -0.65 1.44 0.71
CA SER A 444 -1.88 1.14 0.02
C SER A 444 -3.07 1.95 0.58
N ASP A 445 -4.23 1.79 -0.02
CA ASP A 445 -5.38 2.69 0.04
C ASP A 445 -5.98 2.87 1.43
N GLN A 446 -5.88 1.87 2.34
CA GLN A 446 -6.34 1.98 3.73
C GLN A 446 -5.77 3.21 4.46
N TYR A 447 -4.58 3.67 4.06
CA TYR A 447 -3.93 4.79 4.73
C TYR A 447 -4.71 6.11 4.59
N ASN A 448 -5.39 6.32 3.48
CA ASN A 448 -6.22 7.52 3.31
C ASN A 448 -7.46 7.49 4.21
N PHE A 449 -8.06 6.33 4.47
CA PHE A 449 -9.14 6.19 5.46
C PHE A 449 -8.65 6.45 6.87
N ILE A 450 -7.48 5.91 7.24
CA ILE A 450 -6.83 6.16 8.53
C ILE A 450 -6.64 7.66 8.76
N ARG A 451 -6.14 8.40 7.77
CA ARG A 451 -5.93 9.86 7.85
C ARG A 451 -7.23 10.64 8.01
N HIS A 452 -8.37 10.05 7.67
CA HIS A 452 -9.71 10.63 7.88
C HIS A 452 -10.42 10.08 9.12
N GLY A 453 -9.67 9.40 10.01
CA GLY A 453 -10.16 8.93 11.30
C GLY A 453 -10.95 7.62 11.27
N ILE A 454 -11.02 6.95 10.12
CA ILE A 454 -11.73 5.69 9.94
C ILE A 454 -10.77 4.55 10.26
N PRO A 455 -11.09 3.65 11.23
CA PRO A 455 -10.33 2.43 11.44
C PRO A 455 -10.19 1.63 10.16
N ALA A 456 -8.97 1.32 9.77
CA ALA A 456 -8.71 0.58 8.54
C ALA A 456 -7.51 -0.35 8.69
N LEU A 457 -7.52 -1.46 7.93
CA LEU A 457 -6.42 -2.40 7.86
C LEU A 457 -6.28 -2.99 6.46
N ALA A 458 -5.11 -3.56 6.20
CA ALA A 458 -4.89 -4.47 5.07
C ALA A 458 -4.36 -5.82 5.59
N MET A 459 -4.56 -6.87 4.82
CA MET A 459 -4.14 -8.22 5.19
C MET A 459 -3.47 -8.91 4.00
N GLY A 460 -2.61 -9.87 4.29
CA GLY A 460 -2.00 -10.72 3.26
C GLY A 460 -1.59 -12.07 3.80
N VAL A 461 -1.35 -13.03 2.91
CA VAL A 461 -0.76 -14.31 3.28
C VAL A 461 0.61 -14.07 3.90
N GLY A 462 0.79 -14.51 5.12
CA GLY A 462 1.99 -14.26 5.92
C GLY A 462 3.01 -15.40 5.85
N ALA A 463 4.23 -15.07 6.23
CA ALA A 463 5.30 -16.04 6.42
C ALA A 463 6.10 -15.73 7.68
N THR A 464 6.52 -16.76 8.40
CA THR A 464 7.42 -16.61 9.54
C THR A 464 8.80 -16.12 9.04
N PRO A 465 9.42 -15.13 9.70
CA PRO A 465 10.77 -14.69 9.35
C PRO A 465 11.77 -15.87 9.30
N GLY A 466 12.52 -15.97 8.19
CA GLY A 466 13.48 -17.04 7.93
C GLY A 466 12.90 -18.35 7.39
N SER A 467 11.57 -18.44 7.22
CA SER A 467 10.93 -19.64 6.67
C SER A 467 11.11 -19.78 5.15
N PRO A 468 10.89 -20.99 4.60
CA PRO A 468 10.85 -21.20 3.15
C PRO A 468 9.81 -20.34 2.45
N GLU A 469 8.66 -20.11 3.07
CA GLU A 469 7.58 -19.27 2.55
C GLU A 469 8.03 -17.81 2.41
N GLN A 470 8.76 -17.27 3.39
CA GLN A 470 9.32 -15.91 3.27
C GLN A 470 10.28 -15.80 2.08
N LYS A 471 11.07 -16.86 1.81
CA LYS A 471 11.95 -16.89 0.65
C LYS A 471 11.16 -16.83 -0.66
N ILE A 472 10.05 -17.60 -0.75
CA ILE A 472 9.14 -17.60 -1.92
C ILE A 472 8.57 -16.19 -2.15
N PHE A 473 8.10 -15.50 -1.09
CA PHE A 473 7.61 -14.13 -1.21
C PHE A 473 8.69 -13.15 -1.68
N LYS A 474 9.90 -13.24 -1.14
CA LYS A 474 11.02 -12.39 -1.57
C LYS A 474 11.43 -12.64 -3.02
N GLU A 475 11.42 -13.89 -3.45
CA GLU A 475 11.67 -14.26 -4.84
C GLU A 475 10.56 -13.71 -5.75
N TRP A 476 9.29 -13.82 -5.33
CA TRP A 476 8.16 -13.27 -6.07
C TRP A 476 8.30 -11.74 -6.23
N LEU A 477 8.55 -11.01 -5.15
CA LEU A 477 8.77 -9.55 -5.19
C LEU A 477 9.92 -9.18 -6.13
N THR A 478 11.05 -9.87 -6.00
CA THR A 478 12.23 -9.60 -6.83
C THR A 478 12.01 -9.90 -8.31
N GLN A 479 11.21 -10.91 -8.64
CA GLN A 479 11.04 -11.36 -10.03
C GLN A 479 9.81 -10.76 -10.71
N ARG A 480 8.71 -10.53 -9.96
CA ARG A 480 7.38 -10.25 -10.54
C ARG A 480 6.80 -8.89 -10.15
N TYR A 481 7.01 -8.41 -8.91
CA TYR A 481 6.41 -7.15 -8.46
C TYR A 481 6.83 -5.99 -9.38
N HIS A 482 5.84 -5.27 -9.92
CA HIS A 482 6.03 -4.20 -10.92
C HIS A 482 6.82 -4.64 -12.17
N ALA A 483 6.56 -5.84 -12.64
CA ALA A 483 7.15 -6.40 -13.85
C ALA A 483 6.06 -7.07 -14.73
N PRO A 484 6.28 -7.20 -16.06
CA PRO A 484 5.34 -7.93 -16.93
C PRO A 484 5.11 -9.39 -16.49
N SER A 485 6.07 -9.98 -15.77
CA SER A 485 5.95 -11.34 -15.24
C SER A 485 4.96 -11.48 -14.06
N ASP A 486 4.36 -10.39 -13.55
CA ASP A 486 3.13 -10.47 -12.74
C ASP A 486 1.92 -10.63 -13.67
N ASP A 487 1.89 -11.77 -14.33
CA ASP A 487 0.91 -12.20 -15.34
C ASP A 487 0.15 -13.45 -14.87
N LEU A 488 -0.62 -14.05 -15.76
CA LEU A 488 -1.38 -15.26 -15.49
C LEU A 488 -0.52 -16.53 -15.40
N ASN A 489 0.76 -16.47 -15.81
CA ASN A 489 1.71 -17.58 -15.80
C ASN A 489 2.54 -17.59 -14.51
N GLN A 490 1.88 -17.64 -13.35
CA GLN A 490 2.54 -17.62 -12.06
C GLN A 490 1.94 -18.65 -11.10
N PRO A 491 2.68 -19.03 -10.03
CA PRO A 491 2.15 -19.93 -9.02
C PRO A 491 0.95 -19.32 -8.31
N VAL A 492 -0.11 -20.12 -8.12
CA VAL A 492 -1.31 -19.73 -7.36
C VAL A 492 -1.75 -20.92 -6.52
N ASP A 493 -1.96 -20.69 -5.23
CA ASP A 493 -2.57 -21.65 -4.30
C ASP A 493 -4.06 -21.31 -4.16
N LEU A 494 -4.91 -21.94 -4.99
CA LEU A 494 -6.35 -21.70 -4.98
C LEU A 494 -7.01 -21.99 -3.62
N PRO A 495 -6.63 -23.05 -2.88
CA PRO A 495 -7.11 -23.24 -1.50
C PRO A 495 -6.73 -22.09 -0.56
N ALA A 496 -5.52 -21.52 -0.69
CA ALA A 496 -5.12 -20.37 0.10
C ALA A 496 -5.94 -19.11 -0.26
N ALA A 497 -6.22 -18.89 -1.54
CA ALA A 497 -7.09 -17.82 -1.99
C ALA A 497 -8.50 -17.98 -1.41
N ALA A 498 -9.11 -19.14 -1.56
CA ALA A 498 -10.45 -19.43 -1.01
C ALA A 498 -10.52 -19.20 0.51
N LEU A 499 -9.52 -19.65 1.25
CA LEU A 499 -9.46 -19.46 2.70
C LEU A 499 -9.28 -17.98 3.08
N TYR A 500 -8.50 -17.22 2.30
CA TYR A 500 -8.35 -15.79 2.51
C TYR A 500 -9.67 -15.04 2.23
N GLU A 501 -10.41 -15.42 1.18
CA GLU A 501 -11.75 -14.89 0.88
C GLU A 501 -12.72 -15.12 2.02
N GLU A 502 -12.73 -16.33 2.63
CA GLU A 502 -13.54 -16.65 3.82
C GLU A 502 -13.19 -15.73 4.99
N VAL A 503 -11.91 -15.46 5.23
CA VAL A 503 -11.47 -14.56 6.31
C VAL A 503 -11.92 -13.12 6.05
N VAL A 504 -11.72 -12.59 4.83
CA VAL A 504 -12.14 -11.22 4.49
C VAL A 504 -13.66 -11.07 4.58
N ARG A 505 -14.40 -12.02 4.00
CA ARG A 505 -15.87 -12.04 4.09
C ARG A 505 -16.35 -12.15 5.54
N GLY A 506 -15.73 -13.02 6.34
CA GLY A 506 -16.05 -13.18 7.75
C GLY A 506 -15.82 -11.91 8.56
N LEU A 507 -14.68 -11.22 8.33
CA LEU A 507 -14.39 -9.94 8.98
C LEU A 507 -15.41 -8.87 8.58
N MET A 508 -15.70 -8.72 7.29
CA MET A 508 -16.71 -7.80 6.80
C MET A 508 -18.09 -8.04 7.48
N ILE A 509 -18.52 -9.31 7.57
CA ILE A 509 -19.79 -9.68 8.21
C ILE A 509 -19.76 -9.37 9.70
N SER A 510 -18.66 -9.71 10.40
CA SER A 510 -18.49 -9.41 11.83
C SER A 510 -18.66 -7.92 12.10
N VAL A 511 -17.97 -7.06 11.35
CA VAL A 511 -18.11 -5.60 11.49
C VAL A 511 -19.52 -5.13 11.12
N ALA A 512 -20.13 -5.69 10.07
CA ALA A 512 -21.46 -5.28 9.64
C ALA A 512 -22.57 -5.69 10.62
N GLN A 513 -22.37 -6.74 11.41
CA GLN A 513 -23.35 -7.25 12.38
C GLN A 513 -23.15 -6.71 13.80
N ASP A 514 -21.93 -6.28 14.15
CA ASP A 514 -21.63 -5.75 15.48
C ASP A 514 -22.47 -4.48 15.75
N PRO A 515 -23.18 -4.37 16.88
CA PRO A 515 -23.90 -3.15 17.23
C PRO A 515 -22.98 -1.94 17.46
N HIS A 516 -21.70 -2.17 17.79
CA HIS A 516 -20.72 -1.12 18.04
C HIS A 516 -19.86 -0.85 16.79
N ARG A 517 -19.40 0.39 16.66
CA ARG A 517 -18.43 0.76 15.65
C ARG A 517 -17.02 0.34 16.10
N PRO A 518 -16.15 -0.16 15.23
CA PRO A 518 -14.74 -0.31 15.54
C PRO A 518 -14.14 1.00 16.07
N GLN A 519 -13.30 0.90 17.09
CA GLN A 519 -12.69 2.04 17.74
C GLN A 519 -11.16 1.97 17.65
N TRP A 520 -10.52 3.12 17.53
CA TRP A 520 -9.07 3.22 17.70
C TRP A 520 -8.68 2.88 19.13
N LYS A 521 -7.61 2.10 19.32
CA LYS A 521 -7.05 1.82 20.66
C LYS A 521 -6.51 3.09 21.29
N GLN A 522 -6.53 3.16 22.62
CA GLN A 522 -6.18 4.39 23.36
C GLN A 522 -4.74 4.84 23.12
N ASP A 523 -3.83 3.90 22.91
CA ASP A 523 -2.41 4.09 22.67
C ASP A 523 -2.06 4.23 21.17
N SER A 524 -3.03 4.07 20.26
CA SER A 524 -2.82 4.30 18.84
C SER A 524 -2.58 5.78 18.54
N PHE A 525 -1.49 6.07 17.84
CA PHE A 525 -1.19 7.39 17.29
C PHE A 525 -2.33 7.91 16.39
N PHE A 526 -2.96 7.03 15.62
CA PHE A 526 -3.94 7.39 14.60
C PHE A 526 -5.31 7.78 15.17
N ARG A 527 -5.56 7.49 16.44
CA ARG A 527 -6.76 7.95 17.15
C ARG A 527 -6.98 9.46 17.07
N ARG A 528 -5.91 10.25 16.94
CA ARG A 528 -5.98 11.71 16.80
C ARG A 528 -6.78 12.17 15.60
N TYR A 529 -6.80 11.40 14.52
CA TYR A 529 -7.57 11.74 13.31
C TYR A 529 -9.07 11.59 13.51
N SER A 530 -9.53 10.66 14.36
CA SER A 530 -10.95 10.52 14.68
C SER A 530 -11.45 11.67 15.58
N GLN A 531 -10.58 12.24 16.41
CA GLN A 531 -10.92 13.38 17.27
C GLN A 531 -11.02 14.68 16.47
N ALA A 532 -10.13 14.88 15.50
CA ALA A 532 -10.18 16.04 14.60
C ALA A 532 -11.39 16.04 13.66
N ALA A 533 -11.88 14.85 13.26
CA ALA A 533 -13.09 14.71 12.44
C ALA A 533 -14.40 14.96 13.23
N GLY A 534 -14.33 15.06 14.55
CA GLY A 534 -15.47 15.30 15.47
C GLY A 534 -15.68 16.76 15.85
N GLU A 535 -14.72 17.66 15.54
CA GLU A 535 -14.82 19.12 15.71
C GLU A 535 -15.31 19.77 14.40
#